data_4b37366307ebb33e823d4aec299094d4
#
_entry.id   4b37366307ebb33e823d4aec299094d4
#
_cell.length_a   1.000
_cell.length_b   1.000
_cell.length_c   1.000
_cell.angle_alpha   90.00
_cell.angle_beta   90.00
_cell.angle_gamma   90.00
#
_symmetry.space_group_name_H-M   'P 1'
#
loop_
_entity.id
_entity.type
_entity.pdbx_description
1 polymer ?
#
loop_
_entity_poly.entity_id
_entity_poly.type
_entity_poly.pdbx_seq_one_letter_code
_entity_poly.pdbx_strand_id
1 'polypeptide(L)'
;MLTPIGILIGISMVVFGVISSGGMSGFLAFIDVPSILIVLGGVFGTLCVSFPLKQLKNMGRVGKQAFQSKEINVEEIVGTFVHLSEKARREGLLSLEAELEQIDDSFVKKGILLAIDGVEPEMIRELLEAEIAALEERHARGRSMFEKAGDYAPAWGMIGTLVGLVLMLKSLNTPSSLGPNMAIALLTTFYGALLSNLFFQPIAAKLAGKTEHELFVKEVIIEGVIGLQAGQNSRFVQAKLKVFAPVEKRKLEEKREHVREA
;
A
#
# COMPACT_ATOMS: atom_id res chain seq x y z
N MET A 1 8.28 -9.59 0.51
CA MET A 1 7.73 -10.74 -0.27
C MET A 1 6.66 -11.56 0.45
N LEU A 2 6.16 -11.16 1.61
CA LEU A 2 5.17 -11.92 2.39
C LEU A 2 3.75 -11.94 1.79
N THR A 3 3.36 -10.90 1.04
CA THR A 3 1.99 -10.77 0.51
C THR A 3 1.56 -11.92 -0.42
N PRO A 4 2.33 -12.30 -1.46
CA PRO A 4 1.94 -13.44 -2.30
C PRO A 4 1.95 -14.76 -1.53
N ILE A 5 2.87 -14.92 -0.57
CA ILE A 5 2.94 -16.10 0.29
C ILE A 5 1.70 -16.21 1.17
N GLY A 6 1.26 -15.10 1.79
CA GLY A 6 0.05 -15.07 2.61
C GLY A 6 -1.21 -15.43 1.83
N ILE A 7 -1.38 -14.87 0.63
CA ILE A 7 -2.50 -15.20 -0.27
C ILE A 7 -2.47 -16.69 -0.64
N LEU A 8 -1.29 -17.20 -1.00
CA LEU A 8 -1.11 -18.60 -1.37
C LEU A 8 -1.43 -19.55 -0.20
N ILE A 9 -0.97 -19.24 1.01
CA ILE A 9 -1.31 -20.00 2.22
C ILE A 9 -2.83 -19.99 2.46
N GLY A 10 -3.47 -18.81 2.38
CA GLY A 10 -4.92 -18.68 2.56
C GLY A 10 -5.71 -19.53 1.58
N ILE A 11 -5.38 -19.46 0.28
CA ILE A 11 -6.01 -20.28 -0.76
C ILE A 11 -5.76 -21.77 -0.49
N SER A 12 -4.51 -22.16 -0.21
CA SER A 12 -4.13 -23.55 0.02
C SER A 12 -4.88 -24.15 1.21
N MET A 13 -5.07 -23.41 2.30
CA MET A 13 -5.81 -23.86 3.47
C MET A 13 -7.29 -24.06 3.18
N VAL A 14 -7.91 -23.16 2.42
CA VAL A 14 -9.30 -23.31 1.98
C VAL A 14 -9.45 -24.54 1.09
N VAL A 15 -8.58 -24.67 0.08
CA VAL A 15 -8.59 -25.82 -0.84
C VAL A 15 -8.36 -27.12 -0.09
N PHE A 16 -7.38 -27.17 0.82
CA PHE A 16 -7.09 -28.33 1.64
C PHE A 16 -8.29 -28.71 2.53
N GLY A 17 -8.95 -27.74 3.17
CA GLY A 17 -10.15 -27.98 3.98
C GLY A 17 -11.30 -28.60 3.16
N VAL A 18 -11.53 -28.07 1.95
CA VAL A 18 -12.55 -28.58 1.04
C VAL A 18 -12.23 -30.02 0.57
N ILE A 19 -10.98 -30.26 0.13
CA ILE A 19 -10.57 -31.59 -0.35
C ILE A 19 -10.55 -32.61 0.78
N SER A 20 -10.13 -32.24 1.98
CA SER A 20 -10.12 -33.14 3.15
C SER A 20 -11.52 -33.59 3.56
N SER A 21 -12.53 -32.73 3.38
CA SER A 21 -13.91 -33.03 3.76
C SER A 21 -14.72 -33.74 2.66
N GLY A 22 -14.51 -33.38 1.38
CA GLY A 22 -15.35 -33.84 0.27
C GLY A 22 -14.59 -34.50 -0.89
N GLY A 23 -13.27 -34.66 -0.79
CA GLY A 23 -12.43 -35.16 -1.87
C GLY A 23 -12.38 -34.21 -3.08
N MET A 24 -11.90 -34.71 -4.23
CA MET A 24 -11.83 -33.92 -5.47
C MET A 24 -13.22 -33.60 -6.03
N SER A 25 -14.19 -34.45 -5.85
CA SER A 25 -15.60 -34.15 -6.25
C SER A 25 -16.20 -33.04 -5.41
N GLY A 26 -15.87 -32.97 -4.12
CA GLY A 26 -16.25 -31.87 -3.24
C GLY A 26 -15.65 -30.55 -3.69
N PHE A 27 -14.39 -30.55 -4.12
CA PHE A 27 -13.75 -29.34 -4.64
C PHE A 27 -14.44 -28.81 -5.92
N LEU A 28 -14.82 -29.68 -6.84
CA LEU A 28 -15.52 -29.29 -8.06
C LEU A 28 -16.89 -28.66 -7.78
N ALA A 29 -17.55 -29.04 -6.69
CA ALA A 29 -18.81 -28.44 -6.25
C ALA A 29 -18.68 -26.96 -5.83
N PHE A 30 -17.46 -26.50 -5.52
CA PHE A 30 -17.17 -25.09 -5.25
C PHE A 30 -16.93 -24.25 -6.53
N ILE A 31 -17.08 -24.83 -7.72
CA ILE A 31 -16.96 -24.10 -8.99
C ILE A 31 -18.35 -23.97 -9.60
N ASP A 32 -19.02 -22.84 -9.34
CA ASP A 32 -20.36 -22.55 -9.84
C ASP A 32 -20.36 -21.26 -10.67
N VAL A 33 -20.56 -21.40 -11.98
CA VAL A 33 -20.49 -20.28 -12.94
C VAL A 33 -21.51 -19.19 -12.66
N PRO A 34 -22.79 -19.48 -12.38
CA PRO A 34 -23.77 -18.46 -12.00
C PRO A 34 -23.34 -17.63 -10.79
N SER A 35 -22.84 -18.28 -9.73
CA SER A 35 -22.39 -17.60 -8.52
C SER A 35 -21.16 -16.71 -8.78
N ILE A 36 -20.22 -17.15 -9.60
CA ILE A 36 -19.05 -16.36 -10.02
C ILE A 36 -19.50 -15.12 -10.77
N LEU A 37 -20.43 -15.26 -11.72
CA LEU A 37 -20.94 -14.15 -12.52
C LEU A 37 -21.69 -13.12 -11.68
N ILE A 38 -22.51 -13.56 -10.70
CA ILE A 38 -23.21 -12.65 -9.79
C ILE A 38 -22.21 -11.82 -8.98
N VAL A 39 -21.22 -12.46 -8.37
CA VAL A 39 -20.30 -11.76 -7.46
C VAL A 39 -19.28 -10.92 -8.24
N LEU A 40 -18.52 -11.52 -9.15
CA LEU A 40 -17.49 -10.78 -9.91
C LEU A 40 -18.12 -9.75 -10.86
N GLY A 41 -19.19 -10.12 -11.57
CA GLY A 41 -19.89 -9.22 -12.45
C GLY A 41 -20.54 -8.05 -11.69
N GLY A 42 -21.12 -8.34 -10.53
CA GLY A 42 -21.70 -7.34 -9.66
C GLY A 42 -20.65 -6.37 -9.09
N VAL A 43 -19.56 -6.88 -8.55
CA VAL A 43 -18.43 -6.05 -8.06
C VAL A 43 -17.88 -5.16 -9.18
N PHE A 44 -17.62 -5.76 -10.35
CA PHE A 44 -17.09 -5.00 -11.50
C PHE A 44 -18.10 -3.94 -11.97
N GLY A 45 -19.38 -4.28 -12.09
CA GLY A 45 -20.44 -3.33 -12.46
C GLY A 45 -20.52 -2.15 -11.49
N THR A 46 -20.49 -2.44 -10.19
CA THR A 46 -20.55 -1.39 -9.16
C THR A 46 -19.29 -0.51 -9.16
N LEU A 47 -18.11 -1.10 -9.40
CA LEU A 47 -16.88 -0.32 -9.58
C LEU A 47 -16.97 0.60 -10.81
N CYS A 48 -17.56 0.14 -11.92
CA CYS A 48 -17.78 0.98 -13.10
C CYS A 48 -18.72 2.16 -12.84
N VAL A 49 -19.69 2.01 -11.93
CA VAL A 49 -20.57 3.09 -11.49
C VAL A 49 -19.84 4.07 -10.57
N SER A 50 -18.96 3.57 -9.71
CA SER A 50 -18.30 4.35 -8.66
C SER A 50 -17.06 5.09 -9.14
N PHE A 51 -16.38 4.61 -10.19
CA PHE A 51 -15.07 5.14 -10.62
C PHE A 51 -15.01 5.39 -12.12
N PRO A 52 -14.33 6.46 -12.58
CA PRO A 52 -14.07 6.69 -13.99
C PRO A 52 -13.25 5.57 -14.62
N LEU A 53 -13.53 5.23 -15.87
CA LEU A 53 -12.83 4.18 -16.63
C LEU A 53 -11.30 4.33 -16.63
N LYS A 54 -10.79 5.57 -16.63
CA LYS A 54 -9.35 5.85 -16.56
C LYS A 54 -8.70 5.34 -15.27
N GLN A 55 -9.41 5.43 -14.15
CA GLN A 55 -8.93 4.91 -12.87
C GLN A 55 -8.98 3.39 -12.83
N LEU A 56 -10.08 2.77 -13.30
CA LEU A 56 -10.24 1.31 -13.36
C LEU A 56 -9.15 0.65 -14.20
N LYS A 57 -8.78 1.23 -15.35
CA LYS A 57 -7.66 0.73 -16.17
C LYS A 57 -6.33 0.70 -15.41
N ASN A 58 -6.13 1.62 -14.47
CA ASN A 58 -4.92 1.70 -13.65
C ASN A 58 -4.97 0.81 -12.41
N MET A 59 -6.12 0.24 -12.06
CA MET A 59 -6.27 -0.61 -10.86
C MET A 59 -5.26 -1.76 -10.83
N GLY A 60 -5.04 -2.45 -11.95
CA GLY A 60 -4.03 -3.51 -12.04
C GLY A 60 -2.60 -3.03 -11.78
N ARG A 61 -2.25 -1.82 -12.26
CA ARG A 61 -0.93 -1.20 -12.00
C ARG A 61 -0.77 -0.84 -10.53
N VAL A 62 -1.80 -0.25 -9.92
CA VAL A 62 -1.81 0.09 -8.49
C VAL A 62 -1.70 -1.18 -7.64
N GLY A 63 -2.50 -2.22 -7.95
CA GLY A 63 -2.42 -3.51 -7.26
C GLY A 63 -1.03 -4.14 -7.33
N LYS A 64 -0.35 -4.05 -8.49
CA LYS A 64 1.03 -4.55 -8.64
C LYS A 64 2.01 -3.87 -7.67
N GLN A 65 1.80 -2.60 -7.32
CA GLN A 65 2.64 -1.90 -6.34
C GLN A 65 2.55 -2.53 -4.94
N ALA A 66 1.42 -3.16 -4.56
CA ALA A 66 1.32 -3.88 -3.29
C ALA A 66 2.35 -5.02 -3.19
N PHE A 67 2.76 -5.60 -4.31
CA PHE A 67 3.69 -6.75 -4.38
C PHE A 67 5.16 -6.34 -4.58
N GLN A 68 5.46 -5.08 -4.92
CA GLN A 68 6.82 -4.59 -5.07
C GLN A 68 7.42 -4.25 -3.71
N SER A 69 8.68 -4.63 -3.45
CA SER A 69 9.43 -4.28 -2.23
C SER A 69 10.46 -3.22 -2.57
N LYS A 70 10.05 -1.95 -2.62
CA LYS A 70 11.01 -0.85 -2.61
C LYS A 70 10.92 -0.21 -1.22
N GLU A 71 11.73 -0.69 -0.29
CA GLU A 71 11.87 -0.06 1.03
C GLU A 71 12.88 1.06 0.88
N ILE A 72 12.46 2.27 1.19
CA ILE A 72 13.34 3.43 1.27
C ILE A 72 13.97 3.39 2.66
N ASN A 73 15.30 3.33 2.71
CA ASN A 73 16.04 3.25 3.96
C ASN A 73 16.26 4.65 4.55
N VAL A 74 15.64 4.93 5.70
CA VAL A 74 15.81 6.22 6.40
C VAL A 74 17.28 6.50 6.75
N GLU A 75 18.06 5.46 7.07
CA GLU A 75 19.49 5.61 7.41
C GLU A 75 20.32 6.13 6.22
N GLU A 76 20.00 5.67 5.02
CA GLU A 76 20.65 6.13 3.79
C GLU A 76 20.35 7.62 3.55
N ILE A 77 19.12 8.04 3.80
CA ILE A 77 18.71 9.45 3.71
C ILE A 77 19.45 10.28 4.75
N VAL A 78 19.48 9.83 6.01
CA VAL A 78 20.24 10.52 7.07
C VAL A 78 21.71 10.66 6.69
N GLY A 79 22.34 9.59 6.20
CA GLY A 79 23.72 9.62 5.71
C GLY A 79 23.94 10.64 4.60
N THR A 80 23.01 10.69 3.63
CA THR A 80 23.04 11.65 2.53
C THR A 80 22.99 13.09 3.05
N PHE A 81 22.06 13.42 3.95
CA PHE A 81 21.95 14.78 4.50
C PHE A 81 23.12 15.17 5.39
N VAL A 82 23.70 14.24 6.14
CA VAL A 82 24.94 14.48 6.90
C VAL A 82 26.06 14.86 5.96
N HIS A 83 26.29 14.08 4.91
CA HIS A 83 27.33 14.35 3.90
C HIS A 83 27.09 15.71 3.21
N LEU A 84 25.87 15.97 2.76
CA LEU A 84 25.51 17.24 2.11
C LEU A 84 25.69 18.44 3.05
N SER A 85 25.35 18.31 4.34
CA SER A 85 25.54 19.35 5.34
C SER A 85 27.02 19.66 5.60
N GLU A 86 27.89 18.64 5.59
CA GLU A 86 29.33 18.84 5.70
C GLU A 86 29.92 19.56 4.50
N LYS A 87 29.50 19.20 3.30
CA LYS A 87 29.94 19.85 2.05
C LYS A 87 29.43 21.27 1.95
N ALA A 88 28.14 21.50 2.20
CA ALA A 88 27.54 22.85 2.19
C ALA A 88 28.24 23.80 3.16
N ARG A 89 28.67 23.31 4.32
CA ARG A 89 29.35 24.11 5.33
C ARG A 89 30.78 24.46 4.94
N ARG A 90 31.47 23.61 4.20
CA ARG A 90 32.87 23.83 3.76
C ARG A 90 32.96 24.67 2.48
N GLU A 91 32.09 24.42 1.55
CA GLU A 91 32.15 24.91 0.16
C GLU A 91 30.98 25.81 -0.23
N GLY A 92 29.99 25.95 0.67
CA GLY A 92 28.76 26.71 0.41
C GLY A 92 27.68 25.86 -0.24
N LEU A 93 26.40 26.35 -0.19
CA LEU A 93 25.24 25.63 -0.73
C LEU A 93 25.33 25.39 -2.24
N LEU A 94 25.93 26.30 -3.00
CA LEU A 94 26.08 26.17 -4.45
C LEU A 94 26.92 24.96 -4.86
N SER A 95 27.83 24.47 -3.99
CA SER A 95 28.64 23.27 -4.27
C SER A 95 27.81 21.98 -4.35
N LEU A 96 26.58 22.02 -3.84
CA LEU A 96 25.66 20.87 -3.85
C LEU A 96 25.04 20.62 -5.21
N GLU A 97 25.07 21.56 -6.15
CA GLU A 97 24.58 21.33 -7.52
C GLU A 97 25.23 20.10 -8.17
N ALA A 98 26.54 19.94 -7.99
CA ALA A 98 27.26 18.79 -8.54
C ALA A 98 26.85 17.44 -7.91
N GLU A 99 26.36 17.45 -6.65
CA GLU A 99 25.90 16.25 -5.97
C GLU A 99 24.50 15.81 -6.42
N LEU A 100 23.69 16.76 -6.96
CA LEU A 100 22.33 16.46 -7.40
C LEU A 100 22.29 15.41 -8.53
N GLU A 101 23.33 15.30 -9.34
CA GLU A 101 23.42 14.29 -10.40
C GLU A 101 23.46 12.87 -9.83
N GLN A 102 24.03 12.69 -8.63
CA GLN A 102 24.19 11.39 -7.97
C GLN A 102 23.00 10.98 -7.13
N ILE A 103 22.05 11.88 -6.87
CA ILE A 103 20.87 11.62 -6.07
C ILE A 103 19.73 11.16 -7.00
N ASP A 104 19.18 9.96 -6.80
CA ASP A 104 18.09 9.45 -7.64
C ASP A 104 16.72 10.00 -7.26
N ASP A 105 16.52 10.36 -5.97
CA ASP A 105 15.22 10.80 -5.47
C ASP A 105 14.90 12.23 -5.91
N SER A 106 13.84 12.38 -6.70
CA SER A 106 13.39 13.66 -7.25
C SER A 106 12.90 14.64 -6.18
N PHE A 107 12.38 14.14 -5.05
CA PHE A 107 11.91 14.97 -3.96
C PHE A 107 13.08 15.57 -3.17
N VAL A 108 14.13 14.77 -2.93
CA VAL A 108 15.39 15.25 -2.35
C VAL A 108 16.02 16.29 -3.25
N LYS A 109 16.14 16.01 -4.57
CA LYS A 109 16.67 16.98 -5.54
C LYS A 109 15.96 18.32 -5.48
N LYS A 110 14.63 18.29 -5.51
CA LYS A 110 13.80 19.49 -5.47
C LYS A 110 14.02 20.29 -4.19
N GLY A 111 14.05 19.62 -3.03
CA GLY A 111 14.30 20.26 -1.75
C GLY A 111 15.68 20.95 -1.70
N ILE A 112 16.73 20.27 -2.18
CA ILE A 112 18.09 20.84 -2.20
C ILE A 112 18.16 22.01 -3.17
N LEU A 113 17.54 21.95 -4.35
CA LEU A 113 17.49 23.08 -5.30
C LEU A 113 16.85 24.31 -4.67
N LEU A 114 15.71 24.15 -3.97
CA LEU A 114 15.07 25.27 -3.25
C LEU A 114 16.01 25.88 -2.19
N ALA A 115 16.81 25.05 -1.51
CA ALA A 115 17.79 25.54 -0.55
C ALA A 115 18.96 26.28 -1.22
N ILE A 116 19.45 25.80 -2.38
CA ILE A 116 20.49 26.46 -3.19
C ILE A 116 20.00 27.81 -3.72
N ASP A 117 18.75 27.88 -4.14
CA ASP A 117 18.08 29.10 -4.64
C ASP A 117 17.83 30.15 -3.51
N GLY A 118 18.15 29.80 -2.26
CA GLY A 118 18.02 30.70 -1.12
C GLY A 118 16.56 30.93 -0.68
N VAL A 119 15.65 30.01 -1.02
CA VAL A 119 14.26 30.08 -0.57
C VAL A 119 14.20 29.96 0.96
N GLU A 120 13.33 30.76 1.60
CA GLU A 120 13.15 30.72 3.07
C GLU A 120 12.70 29.34 3.56
N PRO A 121 13.20 28.87 4.74
CA PRO A 121 12.88 27.54 5.26
C PRO A 121 11.38 27.25 5.38
N GLU A 122 10.60 28.24 5.79
CA GLU A 122 9.15 28.13 5.93
C GLU A 122 8.48 27.90 4.57
N MET A 123 8.93 28.62 3.54
CA MET A 123 8.42 28.45 2.18
C MET A 123 8.83 27.10 1.57
N ILE A 124 10.06 26.62 1.85
CA ILE A 124 10.50 25.29 1.45
C ILE A 124 9.59 24.23 2.07
N ARG A 125 9.31 24.33 3.36
CA ARG A 125 8.41 23.46 4.09
C ARG A 125 7.03 23.42 3.44
N GLU A 126 6.42 24.59 3.25
CA GLU A 126 5.08 24.69 2.66
C GLU A 126 5.00 24.06 1.27
N LEU A 127 5.99 24.30 0.40
CA LEU A 127 6.03 23.74 -0.95
C LEU A 127 6.19 22.21 -0.94
N LEU A 128 7.03 21.67 -0.06
CA LEU A 128 7.26 20.23 0.03
C LEU A 128 6.09 19.51 0.72
N GLU A 129 5.48 20.10 1.75
CA GLU A 129 4.26 19.56 2.37
C GLU A 129 3.08 19.55 1.40
N ALA A 130 2.93 20.58 0.56
CA ALA A 130 1.92 20.57 -0.50
C ALA A 130 2.14 19.42 -1.50
N GLU A 131 3.39 19.08 -1.82
CA GLU A 131 3.71 17.94 -2.68
C GLU A 131 3.39 16.61 -1.99
N ILE A 132 3.67 16.50 -0.69
CA ILE A 132 3.28 15.33 0.14
C ILE A 132 1.76 15.15 0.11
N ALA A 133 0.99 16.20 0.37
CA ALA A 133 -0.47 16.15 0.36
C ALA A 133 -1.02 15.72 -1.02
N ALA A 134 -0.45 16.22 -2.11
CA ALA A 134 -0.83 15.82 -3.46
C ALA A 134 -0.48 14.36 -3.78
N LEU A 135 0.64 13.84 -3.23
CA LEU A 135 1.02 12.44 -3.34
C LEU A 135 0.05 11.55 -2.59
N GLU A 136 -0.26 11.90 -1.33
CA GLU A 136 -1.19 11.18 -0.47
C GLU A 136 -2.57 11.05 -1.11
N GLU A 137 -3.12 12.17 -1.60
CA GLU A 137 -4.41 12.19 -2.30
C GLU A 137 -4.41 11.27 -3.53
N ARG A 138 -3.34 11.27 -4.31
CA ARG A 138 -3.19 10.39 -5.48
C ARG A 138 -3.16 8.92 -5.07
N HIS A 139 -2.44 8.58 -4.00
CA HIS A 139 -2.35 7.22 -3.46
C HIS A 139 -3.69 6.77 -2.86
N ALA A 140 -4.36 7.65 -2.11
CA ALA A 140 -5.68 7.40 -1.53
C ALA A 140 -6.72 7.08 -2.61
N ARG A 141 -6.74 7.83 -3.72
CA ARG A 141 -7.62 7.53 -4.88
C ARG A 141 -7.32 6.15 -5.50
N GLY A 142 -6.06 5.77 -5.57
CA GLY A 142 -5.66 4.45 -6.08
C GLY A 142 -6.10 3.32 -5.15
N ARG A 143 -5.91 3.50 -3.85
CA ARG A 143 -6.26 2.55 -2.80
C ARG A 143 -7.76 2.38 -2.65
N SER A 144 -8.54 3.47 -2.75
CA SER A 144 -9.99 3.47 -2.56
C SER A 144 -10.73 2.49 -3.49
N MET A 145 -10.19 2.21 -4.68
CA MET A 145 -10.77 1.21 -5.59
C MET A 145 -10.73 -0.20 -4.99
N PHE A 146 -9.64 -0.56 -4.28
CA PHE A 146 -9.52 -1.85 -3.60
C PHE A 146 -10.38 -1.91 -2.34
N GLU A 147 -10.44 -0.82 -1.57
CA GLU A 147 -11.32 -0.70 -0.40
C GLU A 147 -12.78 -0.91 -0.81
N LYS A 148 -13.22 -0.19 -1.85
CA LYS A 148 -14.60 -0.31 -2.35
C LYS A 148 -14.89 -1.68 -2.97
N ALA A 149 -13.95 -2.28 -3.69
CA ALA A 149 -14.10 -3.65 -4.18
C ALA A 149 -14.24 -4.65 -3.01
N GLY A 150 -13.48 -4.44 -1.93
CA GLY A 150 -13.59 -5.20 -0.69
C GLY A 150 -14.94 -5.06 -0.01
N ASP A 151 -15.51 -3.85 0.02
CA ASP A 151 -16.86 -3.57 0.58
C ASP A 151 -17.98 -4.19 -0.29
N TYR A 152 -17.84 -4.09 -1.62
CA TYR A 152 -18.85 -4.57 -2.56
C TYR A 152 -18.90 -6.09 -2.68
N ALA A 153 -17.78 -6.79 -2.53
CA ALA A 153 -17.73 -8.23 -2.74
C ALA A 153 -18.66 -9.01 -1.77
N PRO A 154 -18.67 -8.77 -0.45
CA PRO A 154 -19.63 -9.43 0.44
C PRO A 154 -21.08 -8.97 0.19
N ALA A 155 -21.29 -7.71 -0.19
CA ALA A 155 -22.63 -7.21 -0.52
C ALA A 155 -23.24 -7.94 -1.72
N TRP A 156 -22.47 -8.16 -2.78
CA TRP A 156 -22.88 -8.98 -3.92
C TRP A 156 -23.04 -10.46 -3.55
N GLY A 157 -22.23 -10.95 -2.59
CA GLY A 157 -22.44 -12.27 -1.99
C GLY A 157 -23.81 -12.40 -1.35
N MET A 158 -24.23 -11.42 -0.55
CA MET A 158 -25.57 -11.40 0.07
C MET A 158 -26.69 -11.29 -0.97
N ILE A 159 -26.54 -10.47 -2.02
CA ILE A 159 -27.50 -10.39 -3.13
C ILE A 159 -27.64 -11.77 -3.78
N GLY A 160 -26.53 -12.47 -4.03
CA GLY A 160 -26.56 -13.80 -4.60
C GLY A 160 -27.26 -14.83 -3.69
N THR A 161 -27.10 -14.71 -2.36
CA THR A 161 -27.85 -15.53 -1.40
C THR A 161 -29.34 -15.34 -1.56
N LEU A 162 -29.81 -14.09 -1.65
CA LEU A 162 -31.22 -13.80 -1.87
C LEU A 162 -31.74 -14.36 -3.23
N VAL A 163 -30.96 -14.22 -4.29
CA VAL A 163 -31.26 -14.79 -5.60
C VAL A 163 -31.44 -16.31 -5.51
N GLY A 164 -30.48 -17.03 -4.89
CA GLY A 164 -30.54 -18.48 -4.72
C GLY A 164 -31.75 -18.91 -3.90
N LEU A 165 -32.07 -18.22 -2.80
CA LEU A 165 -33.23 -18.50 -1.97
C LEU A 165 -34.57 -18.26 -2.71
N VAL A 166 -34.69 -17.18 -3.47
CA VAL A 166 -35.87 -16.90 -4.29
C VAL A 166 -36.10 -17.99 -5.35
N LEU A 167 -35.01 -18.42 -6.03
CA LEU A 167 -35.09 -19.50 -7.00
C LEU A 167 -35.44 -20.83 -6.33
N MET A 168 -34.94 -21.12 -5.14
CA MET A 168 -35.26 -22.28 -4.35
C MET A 168 -36.76 -22.29 -3.96
N LEU A 169 -37.28 -21.17 -3.45
CA LEU A 169 -38.70 -21.06 -3.09
C LEU A 169 -39.64 -21.21 -4.30
N LYS A 170 -39.26 -20.66 -5.45
CA LYS A 170 -40.01 -20.81 -6.70
C LYS A 170 -40.13 -22.29 -7.17
N SER A 171 -39.13 -23.09 -6.83
CA SER A 171 -38.99 -24.48 -7.29
C SER A 171 -39.21 -25.52 -6.19
N LEU A 172 -39.94 -25.18 -5.12
CA LEU A 172 -40.23 -26.09 -3.99
C LEU A 172 -40.86 -27.42 -4.40
N ASN A 173 -41.68 -27.41 -5.47
CA ASN A 173 -42.34 -28.60 -5.99
C ASN A 173 -41.41 -29.50 -6.84
N THR A 174 -40.13 -29.08 -7.04
CA THR A 174 -39.15 -29.83 -7.84
C THR A 174 -37.93 -30.13 -6.98
N PRO A 175 -37.87 -31.28 -6.25
CA PRO A 175 -36.81 -31.57 -5.29
C PRO A 175 -35.40 -31.55 -5.89
N SER A 176 -35.25 -31.88 -7.17
CA SER A 176 -33.97 -31.91 -7.89
C SER A 176 -33.35 -30.53 -8.09
N SER A 177 -34.11 -29.44 -8.01
CA SER A 177 -33.62 -28.06 -8.17
C SER A 177 -33.27 -27.37 -6.85
N LEU A 178 -33.68 -27.94 -5.70
CA LEU A 178 -33.44 -27.36 -4.38
C LEU A 178 -31.94 -27.27 -4.07
N GLY A 179 -31.20 -28.37 -4.32
CA GLY A 179 -29.77 -28.44 -4.09
C GLY A 179 -28.96 -27.39 -4.89
N PRO A 180 -29.11 -27.35 -6.24
CA PRO A 180 -28.44 -26.34 -7.05
C PRO A 180 -28.75 -24.89 -6.65
N ASN A 181 -30.01 -24.55 -6.36
CA ASN A 181 -30.42 -23.19 -5.96
C ASN A 181 -29.83 -22.81 -4.58
N MET A 182 -29.77 -23.78 -3.64
CA MET A 182 -29.12 -23.59 -2.35
C MET A 182 -27.60 -23.43 -2.51
N ALA A 183 -26.98 -24.13 -3.44
CA ALA A 183 -25.55 -23.99 -3.75
C ALA A 183 -25.24 -22.55 -4.22
N ILE A 184 -26.06 -21.98 -5.12
CA ILE A 184 -25.90 -20.56 -5.53
C ILE A 184 -25.90 -19.63 -4.31
N ALA A 185 -26.89 -19.80 -3.40
CA ALA A 185 -26.97 -18.96 -2.20
C ALA A 185 -25.73 -19.03 -1.32
N LEU A 186 -25.16 -20.22 -1.11
CA LEU A 186 -24.00 -20.42 -0.25
C LEU A 186 -22.69 -20.00 -0.95
N LEU A 187 -22.52 -20.36 -2.22
CA LEU A 187 -21.28 -20.08 -2.96
C LEU A 187 -21.08 -18.61 -3.28
N THR A 188 -22.15 -17.86 -3.54
CA THR A 188 -22.04 -16.40 -3.71
C THR A 188 -21.52 -15.72 -2.46
N THR A 189 -22.02 -16.10 -1.28
CA THR A 189 -21.54 -15.57 0.00
C THR A 189 -20.08 -15.96 0.24
N PHE A 190 -19.73 -17.22 -0.04
CA PHE A 190 -18.36 -17.72 0.06
C PHE A 190 -17.41 -16.94 -0.85
N TYR A 191 -17.74 -16.75 -2.12
CA TYR A 191 -16.91 -15.99 -3.05
C TYR A 191 -16.77 -14.53 -2.65
N GLY A 192 -17.88 -13.90 -2.23
CA GLY A 192 -17.86 -12.52 -1.75
C GLY A 192 -16.91 -12.34 -0.57
N ALA A 193 -17.01 -13.22 0.44
CA ALA A 193 -16.13 -13.21 1.61
C ALA A 193 -14.67 -13.48 1.25
N LEU A 194 -14.41 -14.46 0.38
CA LEU A 194 -13.07 -14.83 -0.05
C LEU A 194 -12.38 -13.68 -0.80
N LEU A 195 -13.06 -13.07 -1.76
CA LEU A 195 -12.54 -11.95 -2.54
C LEU A 195 -12.24 -10.74 -1.67
N SER A 196 -13.14 -10.42 -0.76
CA SER A 196 -12.95 -9.30 0.17
C SER A 196 -11.73 -9.52 1.08
N ASN A 197 -11.76 -10.62 1.87
CA ASN A 197 -10.83 -10.80 2.98
C ASN A 197 -9.45 -11.33 2.55
N LEU A 198 -9.36 -12.04 1.41
CA LEU A 198 -8.10 -12.61 0.96
C LEU A 198 -7.39 -11.79 -0.12
N PHE A 199 -8.14 -10.95 -0.87
CA PHE A 199 -7.58 -10.18 -1.98
C PHE A 199 -7.71 -8.67 -1.77
N PHE A 200 -8.92 -8.13 -1.77
CA PHE A 200 -9.13 -6.69 -1.86
C PHE A 200 -8.67 -5.95 -0.61
N GLN A 201 -9.11 -6.36 0.57
CA GLN A 201 -8.77 -5.70 1.84
C GLN A 201 -7.27 -5.80 2.18
N PRO A 202 -6.59 -6.97 2.04
CA PRO A 202 -5.15 -7.05 2.28
C PRO A 202 -4.32 -6.22 1.30
N ILE A 203 -4.74 -6.13 0.03
CA ILE A 203 -4.07 -5.27 -0.96
C ILE A 203 -4.23 -3.80 -0.57
N ALA A 204 -5.44 -3.37 -0.20
CA ALA A 204 -5.70 -2.00 0.25
C ALA A 204 -4.87 -1.65 1.50
N ALA A 205 -4.87 -2.52 2.52
CA ALA A 205 -4.07 -2.34 3.73
C ALA A 205 -2.57 -2.25 3.44
N LYS A 206 -2.06 -3.09 2.52
CA LYS A 206 -0.65 -3.05 2.12
C LYS A 206 -0.29 -1.74 1.40
N LEU A 207 -1.17 -1.25 0.53
CA LEU A 207 -0.98 0.04 -0.15
C LEU A 207 -1.01 1.20 0.86
N ALA A 208 -1.90 1.16 1.87
CA ALA A 208 -1.94 2.13 2.94
C ALA A 208 -0.62 2.20 3.70
N GLY A 209 -0.13 1.08 4.23
CA GLY A 209 1.14 1.05 4.96
C GLY A 209 2.35 1.49 4.13
N LYS A 210 2.34 1.24 2.82
CA LYS A 210 3.40 1.76 1.93
C LYS A 210 3.33 3.28 1.77
N THR A 211 2.12 3.82 1.63
CA THR A 211 1.93 5.27 1.56
C THR A 211 2.39 5.93 2.85
N GLU A 212 1.97 5.44 4.00
CA GLU A 212 2.39 5.96 5.31
C GLU A 212 3.93 5.98 5.46
N HIS A 213 4.59 4.89 5.05
CA HIS A 213 6.05 4.82 5.09
C HIS A 213 6.70 5.83 4.13
N GLU A 214 6.17 5.99 2.91
CA GLU A 214 6.69 6.95 1.93
C GLU A 214 6.50 8.40 2.41
N LEU A 215 5.35 8.73 2.99
CA LEU A 215 5.07 10.06 3.58
C LEU A 215 6.03 10.35 4.72
N PHE A 216 6.20 9.40 5.63
CA PHE A 216 7.15 9.50 6.76
C PHE A 216 8.58 9.80 6.28
N VAL A 217 9.05 9.09 5.26
CA VAL A 217 10.37 9.32 4.68
C VAL A 217 10.48 10.73 4.09
N LYS A 218 9.44 11.22 3.42
CA LYS A 218 9.41 12.58 2.87
C LYS A 218 9.44 13.65 3.95
N GLU A 219 8.79 13.45 5.09
CA GLU A 219 8.90 14.32 6.25
C GLU A 219 10.35 14.40 6.77
N VAL A 220 11.05 13.25 6.85
CA VAL A 220 12.48 13.22 7.20
C VAL A 220 13.33 14.02 6.22
N ILE A 221 13.02 13.92 4.92
CA ILE A 221 13.70 14.70 3.87
C ILE A 221 13.48 16.20 4.08
N ILE A 222 12.25 16.63 4.37
CA ILE A 222 11.95 18.05 4.64
C ILE A 222 12.82 18.57 5.79
N GLU A 223 12.87 17.85 6.90
CA GLU A 223 13.68 18.23 8.05
C GLU A 223 15.19 18.29 7.73
N GLY A 224 15.65 17.39 6.87
CA GLY A 224 17.02 17.40 6.35
C GLY A 224 17.32 18.63 5.48
N VAL A 225 16.43 18.95 4.54
CA VAL A 225 16.56 20.13 3.65
C VAL A 225 16.54 21.43 4.46
N ILE A 226 15.63 21.56 5.41
CA ILE A 226 15.57 22.77 6.28
C ILE A 226 16.85 22.90 7.11
N GLY A 227 17.35 21.79 7.67
CA GLY A 227 18.61 21.78 8.39
C GLY A 227 19.80 22.20 7.53
N LEU A 228 19.82 21.76 6.27
CA LEU A 228 20.83 22.11 5.28
C LEU A 228 20.79 23.61 4.93
N GLN A 229 19.59 24.12 4.61
CA GLN A 229 19.37 25.53 4.25
C GLN A 229 19.73 26.48 5.40
N ALA A 230 19.39 26.09 6.65
CA ALA A 230 19.74 26.84 7.85
C ALA A 230 21.23 26.78 8.23
N GLY A 231 22.07 26.07 7.47
CA GLY A 231 23.50 25.92 7.74
C GLY A 231 23.82 25.18 9.03
N GLN A 232 22.93 24.29 9.50
CA GLN A 232 23.08 23.55 10.74
C GLN A 232 24.31 22.63 10.68
N ASN A 233 24.93 22.40 11.84
CA ASN A 233 26.06 21.48 11.93
C ASN A 233 25.61 20.06 11.59
N SER A 234 26.44 19.32 10.82
CA SER A 234 26.18 17.94 10.42
C SER A 234 25.85 17.01 11.57
N ARG A 235 26.50 17.18 12.75
CA ARG A 235 26.16 16.43 13.98
C ARG A 235 24.75 16.74 14.48
N PHE A 236 24.33 18.00 14.39
CA PHE A 236 22.98 18.40 14.81
C PHE A 236 21.92 17.88 13.82
N VAL A 237 22.18 17.98 12.51
CA VAL A 237 21.34 17.38 11.46
C VAL A 237 21.20 15.88 11.68
N GLN A 238 22.32 15.18 11.93
CA GLN A 238 22.32 13.76 12.23
C GLN A 238 21.46 13.45 13.48
N ALA A 239 21.67 14.16 14.59
CA ALA A 239 20.92 13.94 15.82
C ALA A 239 19.42 14.19 15.60
N LYS A 240 19.04 15.24 14.86
CA LYS A 240 17.67 15.59 14.53
C LYS A 240 17.00 14.50 13.67
N LEU A 241 17.67 14.04 12.61
CA LEU A 241 17.12 13.03 11.71
C LEU A 241 17.14 11.62 12.32
N LYS A 242 18.08 11.30 13.20
CA LYS A 242 18.10 10.02 13.96
C LYS A 242 16.87 9.84 14.86
N VAL A 243 16.17 10.91 15.26
CA VAL A 243 14.90 10.78 16.00
C VAL A 243 13.85 10.01 15.22
N PHE A 244 13.89 10.08 13.91
CA PHE A 244 12.98 9.38 13.00
C PHE A 244 13.39 7.91 12.73
N ALA A 245 14.60 7.51 13.12
CA ALA A 245 15.05 6.11 12.97
C ALA A 245 14.40 5.19 14.02
N PRO A 246 14.14 3.90 13.72
CA PRO A 246 13.57 2.94 14.67
C PRO A 246 14.40 2.85 15.96
N VAL A 247 13.72 2.78 17.12
CA VAL A 247 14.34 2.79 18.45
C VAL A 247 15.35 1.66 18.64
N GLU A 248 15.09 0.48 18.08
CA GLU A 248 15.99 -0.67 18.16
C GLU A 248 17.34 -0.41 17.49
N LYS A 249 17.34 0.26 16.35
CA LYS A 249 18.55 0.59 15.61
C LYS A 249 19.34 1.71 16.29
N ARG A 250 18.65 2.71 16.86
CA ARG A 250 19.30 3.77 17.67
C ARG A 250 20.13 3.19 18.81
N LYS A 251 19.55 2.24 19.58
CA LYS A 251 20.24 1.56 20.68
C LYS A 251 21.43 0.71 20.25
N LEU A 252 21.39 0.14 19.04
CA LEU A 252 22.51 -0.62 18.48
C LEU A 252 23.68 0.29 18.05
N GLU A 253 23.37 1.47 17.52
CA GLU A 253 24.38 2.46 17.15
C GLU A 253 25.04 3.11 18.38
N GLU A 254 24.24 3.51 19.37
CA GLU A 254 24.75 4.02 20.66
C GLU A 254 25.72 3.03 21.31
N LYS A 255 25.40 1.73 21.30
CA LYS A 255 26.32 0.70 21.80
C LYS A 255 27.59 0.59 20.97
N ARG A 256 27.53 0.78 19.65
CA ARG A 256 28.71 0.74 18.77
C ARG A 256 29.58 1.99 18.92
N GLU A 257 28.99 3.14 19.17
CA GLU A 257 29.72 4.39 19.44
C GLU A 257 30.44 4.29 20.78
N HIS A 258 29.81 3.82 21.84
CA HIS A 258 30.46 3.59 23.14
C HIS A 258 31.62 2.55 23.11
N VAL A 259 31.51 1.54 22.24
CA VAL A 259 32.62 0.54 22.08
C VAL A 259 33.79 1.10 21.27
N ARG A 260 33.58 2.15 20.46
CA ARG A 260 34.67 2.82 19.69
C ARG A 260 35.38 3.91 20.47
N GLU A 261 34.76 4.43 21.52
CA GLU A 261 35.31 5.46 22.40
C GLU A 261 36.02 4.87 23.63
N ALA A 262 35.83 3.56 23.90
CA ALA A 262 36.49 2.79 24.97
C ALA A 262 37.72 2.04 24.41
#